data_2838675b45628ed5c30eef89f4413c51
#
_entry.id   2838675b45628ed5c30eef89f4413c51
#
_cell.length_a   1.000
_cell.length_b   1.000
_cell.length_c   1.000
_cell.angle_alpha   90.00
_cell.angle_beta   90.00
_cell.angle_gamma   90.00
#
_symmetry.space_group_name_H-M   'P 1'
#
loop_
_entity.id
_entity.type
_entity.pdbx_description
1 polymer ?
#
loop_
_entity_poly.entity_id
_entity_poly.type
_entity_poly.pdbx_seq_one_letter_code
_entity_poly.pdbx_strand_id
1 'polypeptide(L)'
;MTQIFKQPCDEAVILARPAAAPCAPRARPWILAATILGSSMAFIDGTAVNVALPALQQNLHATVLDVQWVIESYALFLAALLLVGGSMGDRFGRRLVFCSGVALFALASVWCGAARGVGELIFARAVQGIGGALLVPGSLAIISASFDEERRGQAIGTWSAFTAITASVGSVIGGWLIENISWRAVFFINVPLALVVLLLSFLHVPENRAQDENHGLDWLGTGLVTVGLGALVYGIIESSRTGFVNPAIPATLAAGVLSLAAFLLREARAKNPMLPLTLLHSRDFSGANLMTLFLYTALSGAIFFLPLNLVQVQGYSATAAGAAWLPLILTIFFLSRWGRRTDKKLRREVAAGIRPSNRGDRLLLIHVTGCRR
;
A
#
# COMPACT_ATOMS: atom_id res chain seq x y z
N MET A 1 26.09 19.25 20.97
CA MET A 1 26.03 18.90 19.54
C MET A 1 25.61 17.43 19.43
N THR A 2 24.33 17.17 19.46
CA THR A 2 23.74 15.83 19.40
C THR A 2 23.04 15.68 18.07
N GLN A 3 23.76 15.15 17.05
CA GLN A 3 23.09 14.63 15.86
C GLN A 3 22.39 13.32 16.24
N ILE A 4 21.09 13.43 16.42
CA ILE A 4 20.19 12.33 16.70
C ILE A 4 20.05 11.50 15.43
N PHE A 5 20.30 10.20 15.52
CA PHE A 5 20.14 9.19 14.49
C PHE A 5 18.76 9.29 13.82
N LYS A 6 18.74 9.62 12.52
CA LYS A 6 17.54 9.58 11.68
C LYS A 6 17.42 8.19 11.03
N GLN A 7 16.24 7.61 11.05
CA GLN A 7 15.98 6.35 10.33
C GLN A 7 15.84 6.61 8.83
N PRO A 8 16.31 5.71 7.93
CA PRO A 8 16.24 5.91 6.48
C PRO A 8 14.82 6.15 5.94
N CYS A 9 13.81 5.60 6.59
CA CYS A 9 12.40 5.84 6.24
C CYS A 9 11.90 7.25 6.59
N ASP A 10 12.63 7.96 7.47
CA ASP A 10 12.23 9.31 7.88
C ASP A 10 12.73 10.38 6.89
N GLU A 11 13.76 10.10 6.07
CA GLU A 11 14.34 11.13 5.19
C GLU A 11 13.40 11.56 4.07
N ALA A 12 12.65 10.65 3.46
CA ALA A 12 11.66 11.02 2.45
C ALA A 12 10.49 11.82 3.03
N VAL A 13 10.16 11.58 4.32
CA VAL A 13 9.10 12.29 5.06
C VAL A 13 9.62 13.59 5.68
N ILE A 14 10.91 13.66 6.01
CA ILE A 14 11.58 14.82 6.65
C ILE A 14 11.92 15.91 5.62
N LEU A 15 12.23 15.53 4.38
CA LEU A 15 12.48 16.48 3.28
C LEU A 15 11.21 17.22 2.82
N ALA A 16 10.02 16.72 3.19
CA ALA A 16 8.79 17.49 3.06
C ALA A 16 8.79 18.64 4.08
N ARG A 17 9.32 19.82 3.69
CA ARG A 17 9.30 21.04 4.50
C ARG A 17 7.88 21.30 4.99
N PRO A 18 7.67 21.63 6.29
CA PRO A 18 6.36 22.00 6.79
C PRO A 18 5.93 23.33 6.15
N ALA A 19 5.07 23.27 5.14
CA ALA A 19 4.60 24.44 4.40
C ALA A 19 3.35 25.09 5.02
N ALA A 20 2.91 24.69 6.21
CA ALA A 20 1.73 25.28 6.84
C ALA A 20 1.83 25.24 8.36
N ALA A 21 1.20 26.22 9.01
CA ALA A 21 1.05 26.26 10.45
C ALA A 21 0.37 24.97 10.96
N PRO A 22 0.86 24.36 12.05
CA PRO A 22 0.29 23.14 12.58
C PRO A 22 -1.21 23.33 12.87
N CYS A 23 -2.01 22.32 12.47
CA CYS A 23 -3.45 22.34 12.66
C CYS A 23 -3.83 22.55 14.14
N ALA A 24 -4.96 23.20 14.38
CA ALA A 24 -5.50 23.36 15.73
C ALA A 24 -5.51 22.00 16.47
N PRO A 25 -5.06 21.93 17.74
CA PRO A 25 -4.95 20.67 18.47
C PRO A 25 -6.25 19.84 18.50
N ARG A 26 -7.40 20.50 18.43
CA ARG A 26 -8.73 19.86 18.41
C ARG A 26 -9.03 19.12 17.08
N ALA A 27 -8.44 19.50 15.96
CA ALA A 27 -8.65 18.84 14.66
C ALA A 27 -7.78 17.58 14.46
N ARG A 28 -6.65 17.46 15.17
CA ARG A 28 -5.67 16.37 14.99
C ARG A 28 -6.25 14.95 15.09
N PRO A 29 -7.08 14.59 16.08
CA PRO A 29 -7.64 13.24 16.15
C PRO A 29 -8.58 12.93 14.98
N TRP A 30 -9.33 13.91 14.48
CA TRP A 30 -10.23 13.75 13.34
C TRP A 30 -9.47 13.60 12.00
N ILE A 31 -8.36 14.33 11.85
CA ILE A 31 -7.46 14.20 10.70
C ILE A 31 -6.87 12.78 10.67
N LEU A 32 -6.40 12.31 11.84
CA LEU A 32 -5.85 10.95 11.97
C LEU A 32 -6.93 9.90 11.71
N ALA A 33 -8.14 10.08 12.21
CA ALA A 33 -9.26 9.19 11.95
C ALA A 33 -9.62 9.13 10.45
N ALA A 34 -9.71 10.29 9.77
CA ALA A 34 -10.00 10.36 8.34
C ALA A 34 -8.94 9.64 7.51
N THR A 35 -7.67 9.86 7.81
CA THR A 35 -6.55 9.23 7.07
C THR A 35 -6.43 7.74 7.35
N ILE A 36 -6.66 7.30 8.60
CA ILE A 36 -6.70 5.87 8.95
C ILE A 36 -7.85 5.18 8.23
N LEU A 37 -9.08 5.71 8.34
CA LEU A 37 -10.25 5.10 7.70
C LEU A 37 -10.11 5.08 6.17
N GLY A 38 -9.61 6.16 5.56
CA GLY A 38 -9.36 6.21 4.12
C GLY A 38 -8.37 5.13 3.67
N SER A 39 -7.22 5.03 4.32
CA SER A 39 -6.26 3.96 4.00
C SER A 39 -6.82 2.57 4.32
N SER A 40 -7.60 2.44 5.39
CA SER A 40 -8.25 1.18 5.76
C SER A 40 -9.16 0.64 4.67
N MET A 41 -9.82 1.51 3.88
CA MET A 41 -10.63 1.06 2.73
C MET A 41 -9.79 0.23 1.75
N ALA A 42 -8.60 0.70 1.37
CA ALA A 42 -7.71 -0.03 0.46
C ALA A 42 -7.19 -1.34 1.07
N PHE A 43 -6.91 -1.36 2.38
CA PHE A 43 -6.42 -2.57 3.06
C PHE A 43 -7.52 -3.60 3.31
N ILE A 44 -8.72 -3.17 3.71
CA ILE A 44 -9.90 -4.05 3.86
C ILE A 44 -10.25 -4.66 2.51
N ASP A 45 -10.34 -3.84 1.47
CA ASP A 45 -10.64 -4.29 0.12
C ASP A 45 -9.64 -5.35 -0.36
N GLY A 46 -8.32 -5.07 -0.24
CA GLY A 46 -7.27 -5.99 -0.65
C GLY A 46 -7.33 -7.33 0.07
N THR A 47 -7.71 -7.37 1.35
CA THR A 47 -7.78 -8.62 2.12
C THR A 47 -9.12 -9.34 1.96
N ALA A 48 -10.23 -8.62 1.93
CA ALA A 48 -11.56 -9.19 1.80
C ALA A 48 -11.81 -9.80 0.41
N VAL A 49 -11.30 -9.16 -0.67
CA VAL A 49 -11.41 -9.68 -2.03
C VAL A 49 -10.65 -11.00 -2.20
N ASN A 50 -9.49 -11.18 -1.54
CA ASN A 50 -8.78 -12.46 -1.57
C ASN A 50 -9.61 -13.62 -1.00
N VAL A 51 -10.38 -13.37 0.06
CA VAL A 51 -11.31 -14.37 0.62
C VAL A 51 -12.51 -14.61 -0.30
N ALA A 52 -12.87 -13.62 -1.14
CA ALA A 52 -13.98 -13.73 -2.09
C ALA A 52 -13.65 -14.52 -3.36
N LEU A 53 -12.37 -14.81 -3.66
CA LEU A 53 -11.97 -15.46 -4.92
C LEU A 53 -12.69 -16.76 -5.22
N PRO A 54 -12.87 -17.72 -4.28
CA PRO A 54 -13.61 -18.94 -4.55
C PRO A 54 -15.08 -18.69 -4.92
N ALA A 55 -15.73 -17.72 -4.25
CA ALA A 55 -17.10 -17.36 -4.54
C ALA A 55 -17.23 -16.63 -5.89
N LEU A 56 -16.27 -15.79 -6.25
CA LEU A 56 -16.17 -15.15 -7.57
C LEU A 56 -16.03 -16.16 -8.69
N GLN A 57 -15.15 -17.17 -8.54
CA GLN A 57 -14.97 -18.24 -9.51
C GLN A 57 -16.29 -18.98 -9.77
N GLN A 58 -16.99 -19.38 -8.72
CA GLN A 58 -18.23 -20.11 -8.83
C GLN A 58 -19.37 -19.29 -9.45
N ASN A 59 -19.54 -18.03 -8.98
CA ASN A 59 -20.66 -17.19 -9.40
C ASN A 59 -20.51 -16.58 -10.78
N LEU A 60 -19.29 -16.26 -11.19
CA LEU A 60 -18.98 -15.66 -12.50
C LEU A 60 -18.46 -16.66 -13.53
N HIS A 61 -18.41 -17.97 -13.16
CA HIS A 61 -17.80 -19.05 -13.98
C HIS A 61 -16.40 -18.67 -14.45
N ALA A 62 -15.62 -18.03 -13.55
CA ALA A 62 -14.30 -17.48 -13.83
C ALA A 62 -13.20 -18.54 -13.66
N THR A 63 -12.19 -18.50 -14.50
CA THR A 63 -10.98 -19.31 -14.35
C THR A 63 -10.09 -18.80 -13.21
N VAL A 64 -9.08 -19.57 -12.79
CA VAL A 64 -8.08 -19.11 -11.82
C VAL A 64 -7.33 -17.88 -12.34
N LEU A 65 -7.05 -17.83 -13.64
CA LEU A 65 -6.39 -16.67 -14.27
C LEU A 65 -7.28 -15.42 -14.25
N ASP A 66 -8.58 -15.57 -14.46
CA ASP A 66 -9.51 -14.45 -14.40
C ASP A 66 -9.55 -13.83 -13.01
N VAL A 67 -9.64 -14.65 -11.94
CA VAL A 67 -9.63 -14.13 -10.56
C VAL A 67 -8.26 -13.57 -10.17
N GLN A 68 -7.17 -14.07 -10.74
CA GLN A 68 -5.86 -13.45 -10.61
C GLN A 68 -5.87 -12.05 -11.22
N TRP A 69 -6.44 -11.87 -12.41
CA TRP A 69 -6.60 -10.55 -13.01
C TRP A 69 -7.48 -9.59 -12.19
N VAL A 70 -8.48 -10.09 -11.47
CA VAL A 70 -9.29 -9.26 -10.54
C VAL A 70 -8.41 -8.63 -9.46
N ILE A 71 -7.39 -9.33 -8.96
CA ILE A 71 -6.45 -8.79 -7.97
C ILE A 71 -5.40 -7.91 -8.65
N GLU A 72 -4.76 -8.43 -9.70
CA GLU A 72 -3.60 -7.80 -10.32
C GLU A 72 -3.96 -6.49 -11.04
N SER A 73 -5.15 -6.37 -11.62
CA SER A 73 -5.59 -5.11 -12.23
C SER A 73 -5.65 -3.97 -11.21
N TYR A 74 -6.18 -4.22 -10.02
CA TYR A 74 -6.16 -3.25 -8.92
C TYR A 74 -4.74 -2.92 -8.47
N ALA A 75 -3.93 -3.93 -8.18
CA ALA A 75 -2.56 -3.77 -7.69
C ALA A 75 -1.66 -3.05 -8.69
N LEU A 76 -1.80 -3.36 -9.98
CA LEU A 76 -1.06 -2.74 -11.07
C LEU A 76 -1.31 -1.23 -11.14
N PHE A 77 -2.57 -0.80 -11.23
CA PHE A 77 -2.89 0.63 -11.33
C PHE A 77 -2.59 1.38 -10.03
N LEU A 78 -2.80 0.76 -8.87
CA LEU A 78 -2.38 1.30 -7.59
C LEU A 78 -0.86 1.56 -7.57
N ALA A 79 -0.05 0.56 -7.90
CA ALA A 79 1.41 0.65 -7.83
C ALA A 79 1.97 1.63 -8.87
N ALA A 80 1.50 1.53 -10.11
CA ALA A 80 1.98 2.37 -11.23
C ALA A 80 1.68 3.86 -11.02
N LEU A 81 0.53 4.18 -10.41
CA LEU A 81 0.08 5.57 -10.22
C LEU A 81 0.35 6.11 -8.81
N LEU A 82 0.95 5.33 -7.91
CA LEU A 82 1.21 5.74 -6.52
C LEU A 82 2.03 7.03 -6.44
N LEU A 83 3.10 7.12 -7.23
CA LEU A 83 3.97 8.31 -7.29
C LEU A 83 3.24 9.51 -7.87
N VAL A 84 2.40 9.29 -8.88
CA VAL A 84 1.57 10.34 -9.49
C VAL A 84 0.56 10.87 -8.49
N GLY A 85 -0.11 9.99 -7.74
CA GLY A 85 -1.05 10.38 -6.69
C GLY A 85 -0.42 11.27 -5.64
N GLY A 86 0.81 10.96 -5.21
CA GLY A 86 1.60 11.79 -4.31
C GLY A 86 1.89 13.18 -4.92
N SER A 87 2.43 13.23 -6.13
CA SER A 87 2.76 14.47 -6.84
C SER A 87 1.51 15.33 -7.13
N MET A 88 0.39 14.69 -7.46
CA MET A 88 -0.89 15.41 -7.63
C MET A 88 -1.35 16.04 -6.33
N GLY A 89 -1.21 15.35 -5.19
CA GLY A 89 -1.53 15.91 -3.87
C GLY A 89 -0.73 17.15 -3.55
N ASP A 90 0.55 17.16 -3.84
CA ASP A 90 1.41 18.32 -3.60
C ASP A 90 1.04 19.50 -4.51
N ARG A 91 0.67 19.26 -5.77
CA ARG A 91 0.34 20.29 -6.74
C ARG A 91 -1.09 20.84 -6.61
N PHE A 92 -2.09 19.97 -6.56
CA PHE A 92 -3.50 20.35 -6.60
C PHE A 92 -4.13 20.53 -5.22
N GLY A 93 -3.46 20.06 -4.19
CA GLY A 93 -3.93 20.10 -2.82
C GLY A 93 -4.17 18.70 -2.25
N ARG A 94 -3.60 18.45 -1.09
CA ARG A 94 -3.56 17.11 -0.48
C ARG A 94 -4.95 16.60 -0.10
N ARG A 95 -5.80 17.48 0.47
CA ARG A 95 -7.18 17.13 0.81
C ARG A 95 -8.01 16.85 -0.44
N LEU A 96 -7.90 17.74 -1.46
CA LEU A 96 -8.68 17.58 -2.69
C LEU A 96 -8.36 16.25 -3.37
N VAL A 97 -7.08 15.93 -3.57
CA VAL A 97 -6.64 14.69 -4.23
C VAL A 97 -7.00 13.46 -3.39
N PHE A 98 -6.84 13.52 -2.08
CA PHE A 98 -7.26 12.45 -1.18
C PHE A 98 -8.78 12.18 -1.27
N CYS A 99 -9.61 13.23 -1.17
CA CYS A 99 -11.06 13.09 -1.26
C CYS A 99 -11.52 12.61 -2.65
N SER A 100 -10.89 13.07 -3.73
CA SER A 100 -11.19 12.57 -5.08
C SER A 100 -10.80 11.10 -5.22
N GLY A 101 -9.68 10.68 -4.63
CA GLY A 101 -9.28 9.27 -4.55
C GLY A 101 -10.30 8.40 -3.80
N VAL A 102 -10.75 8.86 -2.63
CA VAL A 102 -11.80 8.18 -1.84
C VAL A 102 -13.12 8.07 -2.62
N ALA A 103 -13.55 9.15 -3.27
CA ALA A 103 -14.77 9.16 -4.06
C ALA A 103 -14.67 8.20 -5.27
N LEU A 104 -13.56 8.26 -6.02
CA LEU A 104 -13.30 7.37 -7.15
C LEU A 104 -13.25 5.91 -6.71
N PHE A 105 -12.55 5.63 -5.60
CA PHE A 105 -12.47 4.29 -5.03
C PHE A 105 -13.85 3.74 -4.66
N ALA A 106 -14.70 4.55 -4.01
CA ALA A 106 -16.05 4.15 -3.62
C ALA A 106 -16.97 3.92 -4.84
N LEU A 107 -16.92 4.80 -5.84
CA LEU A 107 -17.69 4.65 -7.07
C LEU A 107 -17.27 3.39 -7.84
N ALA A 108 -15.96 3.15 -7.96
CA ALA A 108 -15.42 1.93 -8.56
C ALA A 108 -15.80 0.69 -7.73
N SER A 109 -15.85 0.77 -6.40
CA SER A 109 -16.34 -0.31 -5.54
C SER A 109 -17.81 -0.63 -5.81
N VAL A 110 -18.66 0.37 -5.98
CA VAL A 110 -20.06 0.14 -6.39
C VAL A 110 -20.11 -0.58 -7.73
N TRP A 111 -19.29 -0.16 -8.68
CA TRP A 111 -19.20 -0.82 -9.98
C TRP A 111 -18.72 -2.27 -9.87
N CYS A 112 -17.68 -2.55 -9.07
CA CYS A 112 -17.23 -3.92 -8.78
C CYS A 112 -18.37 -4.79 -8.21
N GLY A 113 -19.12 -4.26 -7.23
CA GLY A 113 -20.26 -4.97 -6.64
C GLY A 113 -21.44 -5.18 -7.60
N ALA A 114 -21.60 -4.31 -8.59
CA ALA A 114 -22.65 -4.39 -9.61
C ALA A 114 -22.24 -5.18 -10.88
N ALA A 115 -20.96 -5.58 -10.99
CA ALA A 115 -20.42 -6.24 -12.18
C ALA A 115 -21.19 -7.52 -12.52
N ARG A 116 -21.47 -7.69 -13.81
CA ARG A 116 -22.24 -8.83 -14.36
C ARG A 116 -21.34 -9.97 -14.87
N GLY A 117 -20.07 -9.66 -15.13
CA GLY A 117 -19.10 -10.63 -15.62
C GLY A 117 -17.69 -10.30 -15.14
N VAL A 118 -16.79 -11.27 -15.27
CA VAL A 118 -15.42 -11.15 -14.76
C VAL A 118 -14.62 -10.04 -15.48
N GLY A 119 -14.81 -9.86 -16.79
CA GLY A 119 -14.14 -8.79 -17.54
C GLY A 119 -14.54 -7.39 -17.08
N GLU A 120 -15.83 -7.18 -16.80
CA GLU A 120 -16.32 -5.92 -16.22
C GLU A 120 -15.73 -5.68 -14.82
N LEU A 121 -15.66 -6.74 -14.00
CA LEU A 121 -15.07 -6.68 -12.67
C LEU A 121 -13.59 -6.31 -12.74
N ILE A 122 -12.81 -6.93 -13.64
CA ILE A 122 -11.39 -6.62 -13.85
C ILE A 122 -11.20 -5.14 -14.21
N PHE A 123 -12.02 -4.60 -15.11
CA PHE A 123 -11.94 -3.20 -15.49
C PHE A 123 -12.31 -2.26 -14.33
N ALA A 124 -13.38 -2.56 -13.60
CA ALA A 124 -13.78 -1.79 -12.43
C ALA A 124 -12.69 -1.81 -11.33
N ARG A 125 -11.99 -2.94 -11.17
CA ARG A 125 -10.85 -3.08 -10.26
C ARG A 125 -9.67 -2.21 -10.70
N ALA A 126 -9.39 -2.11 -11.99
CA ALA A 126 -8.37 -1.18 -12.50
C ALA A 126 -8.69 0.28 -12.13
N VAL A 127 -9.94 0.70 -12.33
CA VAL A 127 -10.42 2.04 -11.93
C VAL A 127 -10.33 2.24 -10.41
N GLN A 128 -10.66 1.22 -9.63
CA GLN A 128 -10.55 1.25 -8.17
C GLN A 128 -9.08 1.40 -7.73
N GLY A 129 -8.13 0.77 -8.45
CA GLY A 129 -6.69 0.92 -8.25
C GLY A 129 -6.23 2.37 -8.45
N ILE A 130 -6.77 3.09 -9.44
CA ILE A 130 -6.50 4.52 -9.64
C ILE A 130 -6.97 5.32 -8.41
N GLY A 131 -8.19 5.05 -7.91
CA GLY A 131 -8.67 5.67 -6.67
C GLY A 131 -7.74 5.41 -5.48
N GLY A 132 -7.29 4.16 -5.32
CA GLY A 132 -6.32 3.74 -4.31
C GLY A 132 -4.99 4.51 -4.39
N ALA A 133 -4.48 4.71 -5.60
CA ALA A 133 -3.23 5.43 -5.86
C ALA A 133 -3.30 6.92 -5.47
N LEU A 134 -4.48 7.51 -5.49
CA LEU A 134 -4.69 8.90 -5.04
C LEU A 134 -4.84 8.98 -3.51
N LEU A 135 -5.55 8.03 -2.91
CA LEU A 135 -5.89 8.09 -1.47
C LEU A 135 -4.75 7.63 -0.56
N VAL A 136 -3.98 6.58 -0.92
CA VAL A 136 -2.97 5.99 -0.02
C VAL A 136 -1.81 6.95 0.27
N PRO A 137 -1.10 7.53 -0.73
CA PRO A 137 -0.04 8.51 -0.47
C PRO A 137 -0.60 9.80 0.13
N GLY A 138 -1.82 10.20 -0.27
CA GLY A 138 -2.53 11.35 0.27
C GLY A 138 -2.72 11.27 1.80
N SER A 139 -3.01 10.09 2.33
CA SER A 139 -3.14 9.85 3.78
C SER A 139 -1.87 10.22 4.54
N LEU A 140 -0.71 9.71 4.08
CA LEU A 140 0.59 10.00 4.71
C LEU A 140 1.01 11.47 4.52
N ALA A 141 0.73 12.04 3.36
CA ALA A 141 1.01 13.44 3.06
C ALA A 141 0.20 14.38 3.97
N ILE A 142 -1.09 14.10 4.22
CA ILE A 142 -1.95 14.83 5.14
C ILE A 142 -1.43 14.73 6.58
N ILE A 143 -1.07 13.54 7.06
CA ILE A 143 -0.48 13.34 8.39
C ILE A 143 0.81 14.14 8.51
N SER A 144 1.70 14.04 7.52
CA SER A 144 3.00 14.73 7.54
C SER A 144 2.87 16.25 7.57
N ALA A 145 1.83 16.81 6.93
CA ALA A 145 1.56 18.25 6.92
C ALA A 145 0.82 18.75 8.17
N SER A 146 0.06 17.89 8.85
CA SER A 146 -0.84 18.28 9.94
C SER A 146 -0.21 18.12 11.33
N PHE A 147 0.88 17.35 11.45
CA PHE A 147 1.53 17.07 12.73
C PHE A 147 2.94 17.63 12.78
N ASP A 148 3.30 18.21 13.93
CA ASP A 148 4.64 18.70 14.23
C ASP A 148 5.67 17.57 14.17
N GLU A 149 6.93 17.88 13.90
CA GLU A 149 8.02 16.91 13.74
C GLU A 149 8.10 15.92 14.91
N GLU A 150 7.92 16.40 16.15
CA GLU A 150 7.94 15.58 17.37
C GLU A 150 6.80 14.56 17.44
N ARG A 151 5.62 14.90 16.92
CA ARG A 151 4.39 14.06 16.99
C ARG A 151 4.13 13.28 15.71
N ARG A 152 4.77 13.65 14.60
CA ARG A 152 4.59 13.01 13.28
C ARG A 152 4.91 11.52 13.34
N GLY A 153 6.02 11.13 13.95
CA GLY A 153 6.40 9.74 14.11
C GLY A 153 5.36 8.92 14.89
N GLN A 154 4.74 9.53 15.92
CA GLN A 154 3.67 8.88 16.68
C GLN A 154 2.38 8.74 15.85
N ALA A 155 2.02 9.76 15.08
CA ALA A 155 0.84 9.75 14.21
C ALA A 155 0.97 8.70 13.09
N ILE A 156 2.12 8.63 12.42
CA ILE A 156 2.42 7.61 11.40
C ILE A 156 2.41 6.21 12.02
N GLY A 157 3.02 6.05 13.21
CA GLY A 157 2.99 4.77 13.93
C GLY A 157 1.58 4.32 14.32
N THR A 158 0.72 5.26 14.71
CA THR A 158 -0.70 4.99 14.98
C THR A 158 -1.44 4.61 13.71
N TRP A 159 -1.27 5.36 12.64
CA TRP A 159 -1.86 5.06 11.33
C TRP A 159 -1.45 3.65 10.86
N SER A 160 -0.16 3.29 10.90
CA SER A 160 0.33 1.96 10.51
C SER A 160 -0.25 0.83 11.38
N ALA A 161 -0.40 1.05 12.67
CA ALA A 161 -0.96 0.05 13.58
C ALA A 161 -2.45 -0.21 13.27
N PHE A 162 -3.22 0.86 13.08
CA PHE A 162 -4.65 0.73 12.77
C PHE A 162 -4.89 0.14 11.37
N THR A 163 -4.12 0.50 10.36
CA THR A 163 -4.23 -0.09 9.02
C THR A 163 -3.91 -1.60 9.02
N ALA A 164 -2.94 -2.04 9.83
CA ALA A 164 -2.68 -3.47 10.00
C ALA A 164 -3.83 -4.21 10.69
N ILE A 165 -4.45 -3.60 11.72
CA ILE A 165 -5.64 -4.17 12.38
C ILE A 165 -6.81 -4.25 11.40
N THR A 166 -7.04 -3.20 10.61
CA THR A 166 -8.16 -3.18 9.66
C THR A 166 -7.99 -4.17 8.51
N ALA A 167 -6.76 -4.47 8.08
CA ALA A 167 -6.49 -5.56 7.15
C ALA A 167 -6.94 -6.92 7.71
N SER A 168 -6.69 -7.17 9.01
CA SER A 168 -7.14 -8.39 9.70
C SER A 168 -8.64 -8.49 9.80
N VAL A 169 -9.25 -7.39 10.24
CA VAL A 169 -10.71 -7.28 10.36
C VAL A 169 -11.38 -7.44 9.01
N GLY A 170 -10.77 -6.90 7.94
CA GLY A 170 -11.22 -7.01 6.57
C GLY A 170 -11.39 -8.45 6.09
N SER A 171 -10.41 -9.32 6.38
CA SER A 171 -10.49 -10.75 6.01
C SER A 171 -11.66 -11.46 6.69
N VAL A 172 -11.88 -11.21 7.99
CA VAL A 172 -12.94 -11.87 8.78
C VAL A 172 -14.33 -11.33 8.37
N ILE A 173 -14.46 -10.01 8.31
CA ILE A 173 -15.73 -9.38 7.86
C ILE A 173 -16.03 -9.77 6.42
N GLY A 174 -15.02 -9.76 5.55
CA GLY A 174 -15.14 -10.21 4.16
C GLY A 174 -15.67 -11.64 4.07
N GLY A 175 -15.08 -12.56 4.81
CA GLY A 175 -15.54 -13.95 4.87
C GLY A 175 -16.99 -14.07 5.35
N TRP A 176 -17.35 -13.34 6.42
CA TRP A 176 -18.71 -13.33 6.94
C TRP A 176 -19.73 -12.75 5.94
N LEU A 177 -19.39 -11.66 5.24
CA LEU A 177 -20.23 -11.06 4.21
C LEU A 177 -20.46 -12.01 3.03
N ILE A 178 -19.41 -12.73 2.62
CA ILE A 178 -19.49 -13.70 1.52
C ILE A 178 -20.43 -14.86 1.89
N GLU A 179 -20.31 -15.36 3.10
CA GLU A 179 -21.06 -16.52 3.57
C GLU A 179 -22.53 -16.19 3.83
N ASN A 180 -22.85 -15.02 4.41
CA ASN A 180 -24.20 -14.71 4.88
C ASN A 180 -24.98 -13.77 3.92
N ILE A 181 -24.30 -13.06 3.03
CA ILE A 181 -24.97 -12.08 2.13
C ILE A 181 -24.60 -12.38 0.67
N SER A 182 -23.41 -11.98 0.25
CA SER A 182 -22.88 -12.20 -1.09
C SER A 182 -21.43 -11.69 -1.19
N TRP A 183 -20.63 -12.23 -2.11
CA TRP A 183 -19.33 -11.67 -2.45
C TRP A 183 -19.38 -10.20 -2.88
N ARG A 184 -20.50 -9.75 -3.43
CA ARG A 184 -20.72 -8.35 -3.84
C ARG A 184 -20.71 -7.38 -2.65
N ALA A 185 -21.13 -7.83 -1.48
CA ALA A 185 -21.17 -7.03 -0.26
C ALA A 185 -19.76 -6.60 0.20
N VAL A 186 -18.72 -7.37 -0.16
CA VAL A 186 -17.31 -7.03 0.10
C VAL A 186 -16.93 -5.69 -0.55
N PHE A 187 -17.48 -5.38 -1.70
CA PHE A 187 -17.26 -4.10 -2.36
C PHE A 187 -18.12 -2.99 -1.79
N PHE A 188 -19.39 -3.28 -1.50
CA PHE A 188 -20.33 -2.27 -0.99
C PHE A 188 -19.97 -1.75 0.41
N ILE A 189 -19.21 -2.50 1.23
CA ILE A 189 -18.73 -2.02 2.55
C ILE A 189 -17.88 -0.75 2.43
N ASN A 190 -17.21 -0.53 1.29
CA ASN A 190 -16.42 0.67 1.06
C ASN A 190 -17.25 1.95 0.95
N VAL A 191 -18.52 1.86 0.60
CA VAL A 191 -19.40 3.03 0.41
C VAL A 191 -19.66 3.78 1.73
N PRO A 192 -20.17 3.14 2.79
CA PRO A 192 -20.39 3.82 4.06
C PRO A 192 -19.06 4.32 4.66
N LEU A 193 -17.96 3.58 4.50
CA LEU A 193 -16.63 4.05 4.94
C LEU A 193 -16.22 5.32 4.20
N ALA A 194 -16.39 5.35 2.88
CA ALA A 194 -16.08 6.53 2.06
C ALA A 194 -16.88 7.76 2.47
N LEU A 195 -18.18 7.60 2.74
CA LEU A 195 -19.03 8.70 3.20
C LEU A 195 -18.51 9.30 4.51
N VAL A 196 -18.13 8.45 5.48
CA VAL A 196 -17.57 8.90 6.75
C VAL A 196 -16.22 9.60 6.52
N VAL A 197 -15.34 9.03 5.69
CA VAL A 197 -14.02 9.61 5.37
C VAL A 197 -14.18 10.97 4.69
N LEU A 198 -15.07 11.08 3.71
CA LEU A 198 -15.32 12.35 3.02
C LEU A 198 -15.87 13.41 3.98
N LEU A 199 -16.85 13.05 4.81
CA LEU A 199 -17.41 13.96 5.82
C LEU A 199 -16.33 14.46 6.78
N LEU A 200 -15.54 13.57 7.36
CA LEU A 200 -14.45 13.92 8.27
C LEU A 200 -13.40 14.80 7.57
N SER A 201 -13.07 14.48 6.32
CA SER A 201 -12.07 15.22 5.55
C SER A 201 -12.54 16.64 5.22
N PHE A 202 -13.79 16.82 4.81
CA PHE A 202 -14.33 18.15 4.52
C PHE A 202 -14.46 19.01 5.77
N LEU A 203 -14.79 18.43 6.92
CA LEU A 203 -14.99 19.19 8.16
C LEU A 203 -13.69 19.50 8.91
N HIS A 204 -12.66 18.64 8.84
CA HIS A 204 -11.52 18.74 9.73
C HIS A 204 -10.15 18.80 9.05
N VAL A 205 -10.04 18.33 7.79
CA VAL A 205 -8.74 18.35 7.09
C VAL A 205 -8.57 19.69 6.36
N PRO A 206 -7.55 20.48 6.72
CA PRO A 206 -7.27 21.73 6.01
C PRO A 206 -6.70 21.41 4.62
N GLU A 207 -6.98 22.29 3.66
CA GLU A 207 -6.33 22.22 2.35
C GLU A 207 -4.89 22.71 2.46
N ASN A 208 -3.96 21.87 2.07
CA ASN A 208 -2.54 22.18 2.04
C ASN A 208 -1.96 21.84 0.67
N ARG A 209 -1.22 22.79 0.09
CA ARG A 209 -0.47 22.61 -1.16
C ARG A 209 1.02 22.80 -0.84
N ALA A 210 1.88 22.08 -1.56
CA ALA A 210 3.30 22.40 -1.51
C ALA A 210 3.54 23.78 -2.15
N GLN A 211 4.40 24.59 -1.54
CA GLN A 211 4.70 25.94 -2.04
C GLN A 211 5.60 25.94 -3.30
N ASP A 212 6.16 24.81 -3.68
CA ASP A 212 7.02 24.70 -4.86
C ASP A 212 6.17 24.43 -6.12
N GLU A 213 5.87 25.49 -6.86
CA GLU A 213 5.11 25.45 -8.13
C GLU A 213 5.84 24.76 -9.29
N ASN A 214 7.11 24.42 -9.14
CA ASN A 214 7.98 23.95 -10.25
C ASN A 214 8.03 22.43 -10.46
N HIS A 215 7.29 21.62 -9.71
CA HIS A 215 7.27 20.17 -9.93
C HIS A 215 6.20 19.81 -10.96
N GLY A 216 6.58 19.80 -12.24
CA GLY A 216 5.74 19.26 -13.32
C GLY A 216 5.52 17.75 -13.12
N LEU A 217 4.28 17.30 -13.36
CA LEU A 217 3.98 15.85 -13.40
C LEU A 217 4.72 15.23 -14.60
N ASP A 218 5.49 14.18 -14.34
CA ASP A 218 6.14 13.41 -15.41
C ASP A 218 5.17 12.40 -16.03
N TRP A 219 4.27 12.89 -16.90
CA TRP A 219 3.31 12.03 -17.60
C TRP A 219 3.96 10.95 -18.44
N LEU A 220 5.11 11.25 -19.05
CA LEU A 220 5.83 10.28 -19.88
C LEU A 220 6.46 9.17 -19.00
N GLY A 221 7.12 9.53 -17.89
CA GLY A 221 7.63 8.57 -16.92
C GLY A 221 6.52 7.70 -16.34
N THR A 222 5.38 8.32 -15.99
CA THR A 222 4.18 7.61 -15.55
C THR A 222 3.68 6.61 -16.60
N GLY A 223 3.58 7.05 -17.85
CA GLY A 223 3.18 6.17 -18.96
C GLY A 223 4.12 5.00 -19.12
N LEU A 224 5.44 5.27 -19.10
CA LEU A 224 6.47 4.22 -19.25
C LEU A 224 6.42 3.19 -18.10
N VAL A 225 6.27 3.63 -16.84
CA VAL A 225 6.19 2.67 -15.72
C VAL A 225 4.89 1.88 -15.74
N THR A 226 3.76 2.52 -16.08
CA THR A 226 2.45 1.84 -16.17
C THR A 226 2.46 0.79 -17.28
N VAL A 227 2.91 1.16 -18.47
CA VAL A 227 3.02 0.23 -19.62
C VAL A 227 4.03 -0.87 -19.31
N GLY A 228 5.18 -0.51 -18.72
CA GLY A 228 6.23 -1.46 -18.37
C GLY A 228 5.77 -2.52 -17.37
N LEU A 229 5.18 -2.10 -16.27
CA LEU A 229 4.62 -3.02 -15.26
C LEU A 229 3.45 -3.81 -15.83
N GLY A 230 2.55 -3.17 -16.58
CA GLY A 230 1.40 -3.81 -17.21
C GLY A 230 1.80 -4.90 -18.17
N ALA A 231 2.78 -4.64 -19.02
CA ALA A 231 3.30 -5.62 -19.98
C ALA A 231 3.99 -6.81 -19.27
N LEU A 232 4.76 -6.56 -18.21
CA LEU A 232 5.37 -7.64 -17.42
C LEU A 232 4.31 -8.51 -16.73
N VAL A 233 3.36 -7.88 -16.02
CA VAL A 233 2.27 -8.60 -15.33
C VAL A 233 1.45 -9.41 -16.34
N TYR A 234 1.05 -8.80 -17.46
CA TYR A 234 0.34 -9.48 -18.53
C TYR A 234 1.13 -10.68 -19.07
N GLY A 235 2.40 -10.46 -19.43
CA GLY A 235 3.24 -11.51 -19.99
C GLY A 235 3.45 -12.69 -19.04
N ILE A 236 3.63 -12.41 -17.73
CA ILE A 236 3.80 -13.46 -16.72
C ILE A 236 2.49 -14.24 -16.51
N ILE A 237 1.34 -13.56 -16.35
CA ILE A 237 0.05 -14.23 -16.14
C ILE A 237 -0.34 -15.06 -17.37
N GLU A 238 -0.28 -14.48 -18.56
CA GLU A 238 -0.71 -15.14 -19.81
C GLU A 238 0.25 -16.25 -20.23
N SER A 239 1.52 -16.21 -19.79
CA SER A 239 2.47 -17.30 -20.03
C SER A 239 2.01 -18.63 -19.43
N SER A 240 1.25 -18.58 -18.33
CA SER A 240 0.66 -19.78 -17.70
C SER A 240 -0.45 -20.41 -18.54
N ARG A 241 -1.11 -19.61 -19.40
CA ARG A 241 -2.20 -20.07 -20.27
C ARG A 241 -1.71 -20.56 -21.63
N THR A 242 -0.83 -19.81 -22.29
CA THR A 242 -0.44 -20.05 -23.67
C THR A 242 0.98 -20.59 -23.82
N GLY A 243 1.74 -20.61 -22.72
CA GLY A 243 3.17 -20.97 -22.71
C GLY A 243 4.05 -19.92 -23.40
N PHE A 244 5.36 -20.09 -23.29
CA PHE A 244 6.35 -19.22 -23.94
C PHE A 244 6.50 -19.49 -25.45
N VAL A 245 5.84 -20.51 -25.99
CA VAL A 245 5.84 -20.85 -27.41
C VAL A 245 5.06 -19.81 -28.23
N ASN A 246 4.07 -19.15 -27.64
CA ASN A 246 3.39 -18.03 -28.28
C ASN A 246 4.33 -16.82 -28.35
N PRO A 247 4.74 -16.35 -29.54
CA PRO A 247 5.71 -15.27 -29.72
C PRO A 247 5.24 -13.93 -29.12
N ALA A 248 3.93 -13.77 -28.90
CA ALA A 248 3.38 -12.59 -28.24
C ALA A 248 3.85 -12.46 -26.78
N ILE A 249 4.07 -13.56 -26.06
CA ILE A 249 4.47 -13.55 -24.67
C ILE A 249 5.89 -13.00 -24.48
N PRO A 250 6.94 -13.58 -25.09
CA PRO A 250 8.29 -13.01 -24.96
C PRO A 250 8.38 -11.59 -25.52
N ALA A 251 7.62 -11.25 -26.56
CA ALA A 251 7.57 -9.88 -27.09
C ALA A 251 6.99 -8.90 -26.06
N THR A 252 5.91 -9.27 -25.35
CA THR A 252 5.30 -8.44 -24.31
C THR A 252 6.23 -8.26 -23.10
N LEU A 253 6.89 -9.34 -22.67
CA LEU A 253 7.88 -9.28 -21.60
C LEU A 253 9.07 -8.39 -21.96
N ALA A 254 9.59 -8.53 -23.20
CA ALA A 254 10.66 -7.67 -23.72
C ALA A 254 10.22 -6.20 -23.76
N ALA A 255 9.00 -5.91 -24.26
CA ALA A 255 8.43 -4.56 -24.26
C ALA A 255 8.31 -3.99 -22.84
N GLY A 256 7.90 -4.82 -21.86
CA GLY A 256 7.84 -4.45 -20.45
C GLY A 256 9.21 -4.05 -19.88
N VAL A 257 10.22 -4.89 -20.11
CA VAL A 257 11.60 -4.61 -19.68
C VAL A 257 12.15 -3.35 -20.35
N LEU A 258 11.94 -3.20 -21.65
CA LEU A 258 12.41 -2.01 -22.40
C LEU A 258 11.72 -0.74 -21.91
N SER A 259 10.41 -0.79 -21.63
CA SER A 259 9.66 0.35 -21.10
C SER A 259 10.16 0.77 -19.72
N LEU A 260 10.43 -0.19 -18.82
CA LEU A 260 11.01 0.10 -17.50
C LEU A 260 12.45 0.62 -17.61
N ALA A 261 13.26 0.07 -18.53
CA ALA A 261 14.59 0.61 -18.80
C ALA A 261 14.52 2.06 -19.31
N ALA A 262 13.60 2.36 -20.22
CA ALA A 262 13.36 3.71 -20.71
C ALA A 262 12.88 4.65 -19.59
N PHE A 263 12.03 4.17 -18.67
CA PHE A 263 11.64 4.91 -17.47
C PHE A 263 12.86 5.26 -16.61
N LEU A 264 13.72 4.28 -16.28
CA LEU A 264 14.92 4.51 -15.46
C LEU A 264 15.91 5.48 -16.14
N LEU A 265 16.09 5.35 -17.46
CA LEU A 265 16.93 6.27 -18.24
C LEU A 265 16.37 7.70 -18.23
N ARG A 266 15.05 7.83 -18.28
CA ARG A 266 14.39 9.12 -18.19
C ARG A 266 14.56 9.73 -16.80
N GLU A 267 14.31 8.95 -15.72
CA GLU A 267 14.50 9.39 -14.33
C GLU A 267 15.95 9.83 -14.06
N ALA A 268 16.93 9.11 -14.64
CA ALA A 268 18.35 9.47 -14.52
C ALA A 268 18.70 10.83 -15.18
N ARG A 269 17.90 11.27 -16.16
CA ARG A 269 18.12 12.52 -16.92
C ARG A 269 17.13 13.63 -16.55
N ALA A 270 16.09 13.33 -15.80
CA ALA A 270 15.07 14.29 -15.43
C ALA A 270 15.63 15.36 -14.48
N LYS A 271 15.27 16.61 -14.71
CA LYS A 271 15.63 17.73 -13.80
C LYS A 271 14.94 17.60 -12.44
N ASN A 272 13.71 17.08 -12.43
CA ASN A 272 12.90 16.82 -11.24
C ASN A 272 12.40 15.38 -11.30
N PRO A 273 13.23 14.38 -10.93
CA PRO A 273 12.85 12.98 -11.00
C PRO A 273 11.76 12.66 -9.96
N MET A 274 10.78 11.83 -10.33
CA MET A 274 9.79 11.29 -9.41
C MET A 274 10.42 10.29 -8.43
N LEU A 275 11.44 9.54 -8.90
CA LEU A 275 12.22 8.61 -8.12
C LEU A 275 13.71 9.03 -8.17
N PRO A 276 14.24 9.70 -7.14
CA PRO A 276 15.66 10.04 -7.10
C PRO A 276 16.52 8.76 -7.05
N LEU A 277 17.16 8.40 -8.18
CA LEU A 277 17.95 7.16 -8.30
C LEU A 277 19.16 7.15 -7.37
N THR A 278 19.57 8.31 -6.83
CA THR A 278 20.60 8.42 -5.81
C THR A 278 20.30 7.61 -4.54
N LEU A 279 19.01 7.40 -4.23
CA LEU A 279 18.59 6.56 -3.10
C LEU A 279 19.05 5.10 -3.26
N LEU A 280 19.10 4.60 -4.50
CA LEU A 280 19.53 3.23 -4.81
C LEU A 280 21.04 3.00 -4.57
N HIS A 281 21.83 4.06 -4.46
CA HIS A 281 23.24 3.94 -4.10
C HIS A 281 23.47 3.61 -2.62
N SER A 282 22.48 3.87 -1.77
CA SER A 282 22.52 3.43 -0.37
C SER A 282 22.34 1.92 -0.29
N ARG A 283 23.33 1.21 0.27
CA ARG A 283 23.27 -0.25 0.48
C ARG A 283 22.11 -0.65 1.38
N ASP A 284 21.85 0.15 2.41
CA ASP A 284 20.75 -0.10 3.35
C ASP A 284 19.39 0.06 2.69
N PHE A 285 19.22 1.10 1.87
CA PHE A 285 17.99 1.33 1.11
C PHE A 285 17.75 0.22 0.09
N SER A 286 18.74 -0.11 -0.72
CA SER A 286 18.62 -1.15 -1.75
C SER A 286 18.46 -2.54 -1.15
N GLY A 287 19.18 -2.86 -0.07
CA GLY A 287 19.04 -4.12 0.65
C GLY A 287 17.68 -4.29 1.29
N ALA A 288 17.15 -3.24 1.94
CA ALA A 288 15.81 -3.26 2.52
C ALA A 288 14.72 -3.44 1.46
N ASN A 289 14.84 -2.74 0.32
CA ASN A 289 13.87 -2.87 -0.78
C ASN A 289 13.92 -4.27 -1.41
N LEU A 290 15.11 -4.84 -1.61
CA LEU A 290 15.27 -6.19 -2.14
C LEU A 290 14.68 -7.25 -1.19
N MET A 291 14.95 -7.13 0.11
CA MET A 291 14.35 -7.98 1.13
C MET A 291 12.81 -7.85 1.14
N THR A 292 12.31 -6.63 1.03
CA THR A 292 10.88 -6.35 0.94
C THR A 292 10.26 -7.00 -0.29
N LEU A 293 10.93 -6.91 -1.45
CA LEU A 293 10.46 -7.55 -2.68
C LEU A 293 10.27 -9.06 -2.49
N PHE A 294 11.28 -9.78 -1.99
CA PHE A 294 11.18 -11.22 -1.78
C PHE A 294 10.12 -11.58 -0.73
N LEU A 295 10.06 -10.83 0.37
CA LEU A 295 9.09 -11.06 1.44
C LEU A 295 7.65 -10.88 0.92
N TYR A 296 7.38 -9.78 0.21
CA TYR A 296 6.04 -9.53 -0.33
C TYR A 296 5.68 -10.47 -1.48
N THR A 297 6.64 -10.91 -2.29
CA THR A 297 6.41 -11.94 -3.30
C THR A 297 5.93 -13.25 -2.66
N ALA A 298 6.63 -13.72 -1.63
CA ALA A 298 6.23 -14.93 -0.91
C ALA A 298 4.88 -14.76 -0.20
N LEU A 299 4.67 -13.60 0.45
CA LEU A 299 3.42 -13.29 1.15
C LEU A 299 2.24 -13.19 0.18
N SER A 300 2.40 -12.56 -0.97
CA SER A 300 1.34 -12.42 -1.99
C SER A 300 0.91 -13.77 -2.53
N GLY A 301 1.87 -14.67 -2.80
CA GLY A 301 1.54 -16.05 -3.19
C GLY A 301 0.73 -16.78 -2.11
N ALA A 302 1.13 -16.66 -0.86
CA ALA A 302 0.39 -17.28 0.25
C ALA A 302 -1.03 -16.68 0.39
N ILE A 303 -1.16 -15.35 0.30
CA ILE A 303 -2.45 -14.63 0.39
C ILE A 303 -3.40 -15.05 -0.73
N PHE A 304 -2.89 -15.30 -1.93
CA PHE A 304 -3.69 -15.73 -3.07
C PHE A 304 -4.15 -17.20 -2.96
N PHE A 305 -3.20 -18.11 -2.73
CA PHE A 305 -3.49 -19.55 -2.77
C PHE A 305 -4.16 -20.10 -1.51
N LEU A 306 -3.91 -19.52 -0.33
CA LEU A 306 -4.43 -20.06 0.92
C LEU A 306 -5.97 -20.07 0.98
N PRO A 307 -6.71 -18.98 0.67
CA PRO A 307 -8.17 -19.00 0.66
C PRO A 307 -8.74 -20.00 -0.36
N LEU A 308 -8.13 -20.08 -1.54
CA LEU A 308 -8.53 -21.05 -2.57
C LEU A 308 -8.39 -22.49 -2.06
N ASN A 309 -7.26 -22.83 -1.43
CA ASN A 309 -7.02 -24.15 -0.88
C ASN A 309 -7.97 -24.46 0.29
N LEU A 310 -8.11 -23.54 1.25
CA LEU A 310 -8.97 -23.76 2.43
C LEU A 310 -10.43 -23.97 2.03
N VAL A 311 -10.97 -23.16 1.12
CA VAL A 311 -12.38 -23.23 0.73
C VAL A 311 -12.63 -24.35 -0.27
N GLN A 312 -11.83 -24.45 -1.35
CA GLN A 312 -12.11 -25.39 -2.45
C GLN A 312 -11.63 -26.80 -2.21
N VAL A 313 -10.51 -26.99 -1.48
CA VAL A 313 -9.90 -28.32 -1.25
C VAL A 313 -10.26 -28.86 0.13
N GLN A 314 -10.18 -28.02 1.15
CA GLN A 314 -10.37 -28.44 2.54
C GLN A 314 -11.82 -28.23 3.05
N GLY A 315 -12.69 -27.55 2.27
CA GLY A 315 -14.10 -27.35 2.61
C GLY A 315 -14.36 -26.37 3.76
N TYR A 316 -13.40 -25.49 4.08
CA TYR A 316 -13.61 -24.46 5.09
C TYR A 316 -14.66 -23.45 4.62
N SER A 317 -15.41 -22.87 5.57
CA SER A 317 -16.28 -21.74 5.27
C SER A 317 -15.45 -20.48 4.93
N ALA A 318 -16.03 -19.53 4.21
CA ALA A 318 -15.35 -18.28 3.85
C ALA A 318 -14.93 -17.48 5.09
N THR A 319 -15.75 -17.50 6.15
CA THR A 319 -15.43 -16.87 7.45
C THR A 319 -14.23 -17.55 8.11
N ALA A 320 -14.17 -18.88 8.13
CA ALA A 320 -13.05 -19.62 8.68
C ALA A 320 -11.76 -19.41 7.88
N ALA A 321 -11.85 -19.34 6.55
CA ALA A 321 -10.71 -19.04 5.68
C ALA A 321 -10.19 -17.59 5.91
N GLY A 322 -11.07 -16.63 6.11
CA GLY A 322 -10.70 -15.26 6.50
C GLY A 322 -10.05 -15.20 7.89
N ALA A 323 -10.57 -15.94 8.86
CA ALA A 323 -10.02 -16.02 10.22
C ALA A 323 -8.67 -16.73 10.30
N ALA A 324 -8.34 -17.61 9.34
CA ALA A 324 -7.06 -18.30 9.28
C ALA A 324 -5.85 -17.35 9.18
N TRP A 325 -6.06 -16.10 8.77
CA TRP A 325 -5.02 -15.06 8.72
C TRP A 325 -4.76 -14.40 10.08
N LEU A 326 -5.68 -14.50 11.04
CA LEU A 326 -5.56 -13.83 12.35
C LEU A 326 -4.27 -14.21 13.10
N PRO A 327 -3.83 -15.49 13.17
CA PRO A 327 -2.60 -15.83 13.87
C PRO A 327 -1.37 -15.14 13.30
N LEU A 328 -1.23 -15.06 11.97
CA LEU A 328 -0.13 -14.37 11.30
C LEU A 328 -0.13 -12.87 11.64
N ILE A 329 -1.28 -12.24 11.52
CA ILE A 329 -1.42 -10.80 11.71
C ILE A 329 -1.23 -10.43 13.18
N LEU A 330 -1.78 -11.20 14.11
CA LEU A 330 -1.54 -11.03 15.55
C LEU A 330 -0.06 -11.19 15.89
N THR A 331 0.60 -12.18 15.30
CA THR A 331 2.03 -12.39 15.48
C THR A 331 2.83 -11.17 15.03
N ILE A 332 2.56 -10.65 13.83
CA ILE A 332 3.21 -9.43 13.30
C ILE A 332 2.94 -8.24 14.23
N PHE A 333 1.70 -8.06 14.69
CA PHE A 333 1.32 -6.98 15.60
C PHE A 333 2.07 -7.04 16.94
N PHE A 334 2.11 -8.20 17.58
CA PHE A 334 2.80 -8.37 18.86
C PHE A 334 4.33 -8.26 18.70
N LEU A 335 4.91 -8.88 17.66
CA LEU A 335 6.36 -8.80 17.40
C LEU A 335 6.80 -7.36 17.08
N SER A 336 6.04 -6.63 16.28
CA SER A 336 6.37 -5.23 15.95
C SER A 336 6.29 -4.32 17.17
N ARG A 337 5.39 -4.60 18.11
CA ARG A 337 5.29 -3.86 19.36
C ARG A 337 6.44 -4.22 20.33
N TRP A 338 6.81 -5.49 20.38
CA TRP A 338 7.93 -5.97 21.19
C TRP A 338 9.27 -5.45 20.67
N GLY A 339 9.53 -5.53 19.37
CA GLY A 339 10.74 -5.02 18.73
C GLY A 339 10.95 -3.54 18.97
N ARG A 340 9.89 -2.71 18.92
CA ARG A 340 9.96 -1.26 19.26
C ARG A 340 10.32 -1.00 20.72
N ARG A 341 9.88 -1.85 21.64
CA ARG A 341 10.24 -1.72 23.08
C ARG A 341 11.71 -2.06 23.30
N THR A 342 12.19 -3.10 22.64
CA THR A 342 13.57 -3.56 22.72
C THR A 342 14.53 -2.52 22.10
N ASP A 343 14.20 -1.96 20.94
CA ASP A 343 15.00 -0.90 20.31
C ASP A 343 15.11 0.36 21.21
N LYS A 344 13.99 0.81 21.79
CA LYS A 344 14.02 1.94 22.75
C LYS A 344 14.86 1.65 24.00
N LYS A 345 14.84 0.42 24.50
CA LYS A 345 15.66 0.00 25.64
C LYS A 345 17.12 -0.03 25.28
N LEU A 346 17.46 -0.66 24.14
CA LEU A 346 18.84 -0.72 23.61
C LEU A 346 19.41 0.70 23.36
N ARG A 347 18.66 1.58 22.74
CA ARG A 347 19.07 2.98 22.50
C ARG A 347 19.33 3.72 23.82
N ARG A 348 18.51 3.51 24.83
CA ARG A 348 18.71 4.10 26.15
C ARG A 348 19.97 3.56 26.82
N GLU A 349 20.22 2.25 26.76
CA GLU A 349 21.42 1.60 27.34
C GLU A 349 22.70 2.04 26.63
N VAL A 350 22.65 2.13 25.28
CA VAL A 350 23.77 2.65 24.48
C VAL A 350 24.03 4.13 24.76
N ALA A 351 22.99 4.95 24.87
CA ALA A 351 23.11 6.38 25.19
C ALA A 351 23.62 6.62 26.63
N ALA A 352 23.30 5.70 27.56
CA ALA A 352 23.80 5.74 28.93
C ALA A 352 25.19 5.12 29.11
N GLY A 353 25.83 4.63 28.02
CA GLY A 353 27.15 3.97 28.10
C GLY A 353 27.13 2.59 28.75
N ILE A 354 25.95 2.02 28.99
CA ILE A 354 25.77 0.72 29.65
C ILE A 354 25.92 -0.38 28.60
N ARG A 355 26.85 -1.32 28.83
CA ARG A 355 26.98 -2.50 27.96
C ARG A 355 25.77 -3.43 28.13
N PRO A 356 25.12 -3.87 27.05
CA PRO A 356 23.98 -4.78 27.17
C PRO A 356 24.38 -6.10 27.81
N SER A 357 23.59 -6.54 28.78
CA SER A 357 23.88 -7.69 29.62
C SER A 357 23.55 -9.05 28.99
N ASN A 358 22.81 -9.06 27.89
CA ASN A 358 22.28 -10.30 27.31
C ASN A 358 22.86 -10.57 25.90
N ARG A 359 23.12 -11.83 25.56
CA ARG A 359 23.68 -12.25 24.25
C ARG A 359 22.82 -11.85 23.06
N GLY A 360 21.47 -11.86 23.20
CA GLY A 360 20.52 -11.43 22.16
C GLY A 360 20.63 -9.93 21.86
N ASP A 361 20.82 -9.11 22.90
CA ASP A 361 20.95 -7.66 22.77
C ASP A 361 22.30 -7.26 22.12
N ARG A 362 23.34 -8.09 22.28
CA ARG A 362 24.64 -7.88 21.59
C ARG A 362 24.57 -8.10 20.09
N LEU A 363 23.78 -9.07 19.62
CA LEU A 363 23.58 -9.32 18.19
C LEU A 363 22.82 -8.16 17.51
N LEU A 364 21.82 -7.61 18.19
CA LEU A 364 21.10 -6.41 17.74
C LEU A 364 22.01 -5.17 17.71
N LEU A 365 22.92 -5.05 18.69
CA LEU A 365 23.88 -3.94 18.76
C LEU A 365 24.91 -3.98 17.62
N ILE A 366 25.36 -5.17 17.23
CA ILE A 366 26.28 -5.36 16.08
C ILE A 366 25.57 -4.93 14.79
N HIS A 367 24.28 -5.20 14.66
CA HIS A 367 23.51 -4.77 13.49
C HIS A 367 23.30 -3.24 13.46
N VAL A 368 23.06 -2.61 14.61
CA VAL A 368 22.88 -1.16 14.76
C VAL A 368 24.22 -0.40 14.62
N THR A 369 25.36 -0.98 15.04
CA THR A 369 26.69 -0.34 14.94
C THR A 369 27.41 -0.67 13.63
N GLY A 370 27.05 -1.76 12.94
CA GLY A 370 27.63 -2.15 11.65
C GLY A 370 27.25 -1.20 10.50
N CYS A 371 26.22 -0.39 10.64
CA CYS A 371 25.82 0.66 9.70
C CYS A 371 26.70 1.94 9.77
N ARG A 372 27.81 1.93 10.51
CA ARG A 372 28.71 3.09 10.68
C ARG A 372 30.01 3.07 9.86
N ARG A 373 30.13 2.22 8.83
CA ARG A 373 31.30 2.28 7.94
C ARG A 373 30.90 2.34 6.47
#